data_67879e6da92b855714034ac438889ab3
#
_entry.id   67879e6da92b855714034ac438889ab3
#
_cell.length_a   1.000
_cell.length_b   1.000
_cell.length_c   1.000
_cell.angle_alpha   90.00
_cell.angle_beta   90.00
_cell.angle_gamma   90.00
#
_symmetry.space_group_name_H-M   'P 1'
#
loop_
_entity.id
_entity.type
_entity.pdbx_description
1 polymer ?
#
loop_
_entity_poly.entity_id
_entity_poly.type
_entity_poly.pdbx_seq_one_letter_code
_entity_poly.pdbx_strand_id
1 'polypeptide(L)'
;GIDAAAHRGALGTSASTIAVMGTGPDRVYPASQRDLAHAIAAQGCVVTQFPPGTPPLKANFPQRNRIISGLARGVLVVEAAPQSGSLITARLAVEQGRDVFAIPGSIHSPLSKGPHRLIRDGAKLVETAQDVLVELGLSGTVGPRTVDPASPAEADPVRVRLLEAMGRGPVDLDRLVGRTGLSA
;
A
#
# COMPACT_ATOMS: atom_id res chain seq x y z
N GLY A 1 1.93 -6.51 -2.82
CA GLY A 1 2.25 -5.09 -2.74
C GLY A 1 1.45 -4.39 -1.65
N ILE A 2 1.53 -3.06 -1.55
CA ILE A 2 0.95 -2.28 -0.45
C ILE A 2 -0.57 -2.41 -0.36
N ASP A 3 -1.28 -2.47 -1.48
CA ASP A 3 -2.74 -2.61 -1.50
C ASP A 3 -3.19 -3.91 -0.81
N ALA A 4 -2.49 -5.02 -1.08
CA ALA A 4 -2.77 -6.29 -0.42
C ALA A 4 -2.47 -6.24 1.09
N ALA A 5 -1.42 -5.52 1.51
CA ALA A 5 -1.12 -5.29 2.92
C ALA A 5 -2.19 -4.45 3.60
N ALA A 6 -2.69 -3.41 2.93
CA ALA A 6 -3.78 -2.56 3.42
C ALA A 6 -5.07 -3.39 3.63
N HIS A 7 -5.45 -4.22 2.65
CA HIS A 7 -6.60 -5.12 2.80
C HIS A 7 -6.42 -6.10 3.97
N ARG A 8 -5.26 -6.74 4.10
CA ARG A 8 -4.99 -7.64 5.24
C ARG A 8 -5.04 -6.91 6.57
N GLY A 9 -4.55 -5.67 6.61
CA GLY A 9 -4.61 -4.85 7.81
C GLY A 9 -6.03 -4.48 8.25
N ALA A 10 -6.94 -4.33 7.31
CA ALA A 10 -8.34 -3.97 7.58
C ALA A 10 -9.25 -5.19 7.84
N LEU A 11 -8.91 -6.38 7.31
CA LEU A 11 -9.64 -7.61 7.62
C LEU A 11 -9.61 -7.90 9.13
N GLY A 12 -10.72 -8.37 9.67
CA GLY A 12 -10.87 -8.64 11.10
C GLY A 12 -11.16 -7.40 11.96
N THR A 13 -11.22 -6.21 11.38
CA THR A 13 -11.76 -5.01 12.05
C THR A 13 -13.28 -4.93 11.85
N SER A 14 -13.96 -4.15 12.69
CA SER A 14 -15.42 -3.97 12.59
C SER A 14 -15.89 -3.38 11.26
N ALA A 15 -15.06 -2.54 10.63
CA ALA A 15 -15.36 -1.89 9.36
C ALA A 15 -14.91 -2.71 8.14
N SER A 16 -13.97 -3.66 8.34
CA SER A 16 -13.38 -4.49 7.30
C SER A 16 -12.83 -3.68 6.10
N THR A 17 -12.93 -4.19 4.89
CA THR A 17 -12.34 -3.57 3.69
C THR A 17 -13.24 -3.72 2.46
N ILE A 18 -13.10 -2.80 1.51
CA ILE A 18 -13.76 -2.84 0.22
C ILE A 18 -12.71 -2.99 -0.87
N ALA A 19 -12.78 -4.07 -1.64
CA ALA A 19 -11.93 -4.27 -2.81
C ALA A 19 -12.67 -3.84 -4.07
N VAL A 20 -12.13 -2.87 -4.79
CA VAL A 20 -12.66 -2.47 -6.11
C VAL A 20 -11.83 -3.15 -7.18
N MET A 21 -12.44 -3.99 -8.00
CA MET A 21 -11.74 -4.83 -8.97
C MET A 21 -11.68 -4.20 -10.36
N GLY A 22 -10.58 -4.47 -11.08
CA GLY A 22 -10.42 -4.10 -12.49
C GLY A 22 -10.82 -5.22 -13.46
N THR A 23 -11.50 -6.25 -12.94
CA THR A 23 -12.00 -7.43 -13.67
C THR A 23 -13.48 -7.64 -13.36
N GLY A 24 -14.11 -8.58 -14.04
CA GLY A 24 -15.43 -9.09 -13.64
C GLY A 24 -15.39 -9.73 -12.24
N PRO A 25 -16.55 -9.85 -11.56
CA PRO A 25 -16.62 -10.35 -10.19
C PRO A 25 -16.21 -11.83 -10.05
N ASP A 26 -16.20 -12.56 -11.13
CA ASP A 26 -15.83 -13.97 -11.26
C ASP A 26 -14.33 -14.20 -11.47
N ARG A 27 -13.51 -13.12 -11.51
CA ARG A 27 -12.08 -13.21 -11.82
C ARG A 27 -11.22 -12.47 -10.82
N VAL A 28 -10.28 -13.21 -10.22
CA VAL A 28 -9.27 -12.63 -9.32
C VAL A 28 -7.99 -12.32 -10.09
N TYR A 29 -7.50 -11.09 -9.95
CA TYR A 29 -6.21 -10.68 -10.51
C TYR A 29 -5.42 -9.83 -9.50
N PRO A 30 -4.12 -10.11 -9.29
CA PRO A 30 -3.38 -11.28 -9.79
C PRO A 30 -3.84 -12.57 -9.12
N ALA A 31 -3.66 -13.71 -9.79
CA ALA A 31 -4.08 -15.02 -9.29
C ALA A 31 -3.43 -15.39 -7.94
N SER A 32 -2.23 -14.88 -7.66
CA SER A 32 -1.51 -15.04 -6.39
C SER A 32 -2.22 -14.40 -5.18
N GLN A 33 -3.26 -13.59 -5.38
CA GLN A 33 -4.04 -12.97 -4.32
C GLN A 33 -5.44 -13.60 -4.16
N ARG A 34 -5.64 -14.83 -4.67
CA ARG A 34 -6.95 -15.51 -4.64
C ARG A 34 -7.48 -15.66 -3.20
N ASP A 35 -6.64 -16.12 -2.28
CA ASP A 35 -7.04 -16.34 -0.88
C ASP A 35 -7.45 -15.03 -0.21
N LEU A 36 -6.72 -13.95 -0.48
CA LEU A 36 -7.07 -12.62 0.01
C LEU A 36 -8.40 -12.14 -0.59
N ALA A 37 -8.64 -12.37 -1.88
CA ALA A 37 -9.90 -11.99 -2.53
C ALA A 37 -11.09 -12.73 -1.92
N HIS A 38 -10.95 -14.03 -1.63
CA HIS A 38 -11.98 -14.82 -0.96
C HIS A 38 -12.21 -14.35 0.48
N ALA A 39 -11.14 -14.05 1.22
CA ALA A 39 -11.26 -13.49 2.57
C ALA A 39 -12.01 -12.13 2.56
N ILE A 40 -11.72 -11.27 1.60
CA ILE A 40 -12.43 -9.99 1.44
C ILE A 40 -13.90 -10.23 1.07
N ALA A 41 -14.20 -11.17 0.18
CA ALA A 41 -15.58 -11.50 -0.19
C ALA A 41 -16.40 -12.04 0.99
N ALA A 42 -15.74 -12.77 1.92
CA ALA A 42 -16.40 -13.34 3.09
C ALA A 42 -16.58 -12.35 4.25
N GLN A 43 -15.65 -11.41 4.44
CA GLN A 43 -15.60 -10.54 5.63
C GLN A 43 -15.72 -9.04 5.32
N GLY A 44 -15.67 -8.66 4.05
CA GLY A 44 -15.72 -7.29 3.58
C GLY A 44 -16.66 -7.14 2.40
N CYS A 45 -16.24 -6.38 1.40
CA CYS A 45 -17.02 -6.16 0.19
C CYS A 45 -16.14 -6.18 -1.06
N VAL A 46 -16.65 -6.78 -2.14
CA VAL A 46 -16.04 -6.73 -3.46
C VAL A 46 -16.96 -5.95 -4.40
N VAL A 47 -16.40 -4.93 -5.04
CA VAL A 47 -17.13 -4.05 -5.98
C VAL A 47 -16.42 -4.06 -7.32
N THR A 48 -17.19 -4.10 -8.40
CA THR A 48 -16.68 -3.91 -9.76
C THR A 48 -17.72 -3.24 -10.64
N GLN A 49 -17.26 -2.46 -11.60
CA GLN A 49 -18.11 -1.88 -12.65
C GLN A 49 -18.16 -2.77 -13.91
N PHE A 50 -17.36 -3.83 -13.95
CA PHE A 50 -17.22 -4.68 -15.13
C PHE A 50 -18.14 -5.92 -15.03
N PRO A 51 -18.78 -6.32 -16.14
CA PRO A 51 -19.62 -7.51 -16.16
C PRO A 51 -18.81 -8.80 -15.92
N PRO A 52 -19.47 -9.89 -15.50
CA PRO A 52 -18.85 -11.21 -15.40
C PRO A 52 -18.10 -11.59 -16.69
N GLY A 53 -17.01 -12.31 -16.55
CA GLY A 53 -16.16 -12.72 -17.67
C GLY A 53 -15.14 -11.68 -18.11
N THR A 54 -15.18 -10.42 -17.63
CA THR A 54 -14.24 -9.37 -18.04
C THR A 54 -12.80 -9.70 -17.57
N PRO A 55 -11.83 -9.81 -18.50
CA PRO A 55 -10.46 -10.11 -18.17
C PRO A 55 -9.72 -8.88 -17.58
N PRO A 56 -8.50 -9.07 -17.02
CA PRO A 56 -7.69 -7.98 -16.46
C PRO A 56 -7.03 -7.14 -17.58
N LEU A 57 -7.79 -6.28 -18.22
CA LEU A 57 -7.30 -5.35 -19.23
C LEU A 57 -6.62 -4.16 -18.57
N LYS A 58 -5.49 -3.70 -19.14
CA LYS A 58 -4.73 -2.55 -18.60
C LYS A 58 -5.58 -1.30 -18.45
N ALA A 59 -6.50 -1.04 -19.39
CA ALA A 59 -7.40 0.10 -19.37
C ALA A 59 -8.42 0.09 -18.23
N ASN A 60 -8.76 -1.10 -17.70
CA ASN A 60 -9.75 -1.23 -16.62
C ASN A 60 -9.22 -0.65 -15.28
N PHE A 61 -7.92 -0.74 -15.03
CA PHE A 61 -7.34 -0.30 -13.76
C PHE A 61 -7.46 1.21 -13.53
N PRO A 62 -7.11 2.09 -14.47
CA PRO A 62 -7.37 3.52 -14.32
C PRO A 62 -8.87 3.86 -14.22
N GLN A 63 -9.72 3.18 -14.99
CA GLN A 63 -11.16 3.39 -14.92
C GLN A 63 -11.74 3.06 -13.53
N ARG A 64 -11.31 1.94 -12.95
CA ARG A 64 -11.71 1.50 -11.61
C ARG A 64 -11.23 2.46 -10.52
N ASN A 65 -10.07 3.11 -10.70
CA ASN A 65 -9.47 3.97 -9.68
C ASN A 65 -10.37 5.16 -9.28
N ARG A 66 -11.23 5.65 -10.19
CA ARG A 66 -12.23 6.68 -9.87
C ARG A 66 -13.24 6.23 -8.80
N ILE A 67 -13.52 4.92 -8.74
CA ILE A 67 -14.42 4.37 -7.72
C ILE A 67 -13.67 4.28 -6.39
N ILE A 68 -12.40 3.88 -6.39
CA ILE A 68 -11.56 3.83 -5.18
C ILE A 68 -11.51 5.21 -4.53
N SER A 69 -11.11 6.24 -5.29
CA SER A 69 -11.01 7.60 -4.77
C SER A 69 -12.38 8.16 -4.36
N GLY A 70 -13.46 7.85 -5.12
CA GLY A 70 -14.81 8.30 -4.82
C GLY A 70 -15.39 7.73 -3.53
N LEU A 71 -15.09 6.48 -3.20
CA LEU A 71 -15.54 5.81 -1.97
C LEU A 71 -14.71 6.20 -0.74
N ALA A 72 -13.50 6.71 -0.94
CA ALA A 72 -12.58 7.06 0.14
C ALA A 72 -12.81 8.50 0.63
N ARG A 73 -12.47 8.77 1.89
CA ARG A 73 -12.37 10.14 2.42
C ARG A 73 -11.06 10.79 2.02
N GLY A 74 -10.02 9.99 1.84
CA GLY A 74 -8.71 10.41 1.37
C GLY A 74 -7.93 9.26 0.75
N VAL A 75 -6.90 9.58 -0.02
CA VAL A 75 -6.02 8.63 -0.69
C VAL A 75 -4.60 8.77 -0.14
N LEU A 76 -4.05 7.69 0.40
CA LEU A 76 -2.67 7.64 0.87
C LEU A 76 -1.78 7.01 -0.20
N VAL A 77 -0.77 7.74 -0.64
CA VAL A 77 0.27 7.25 -1.55
C VAL A 77 1.54 6.97 -0.77
N VAL A 78 1.87 5.68 -0.62
CA VAL A 78 3.06 5.22 0.12
C VAL A 78 4.30 5.29 -0.76
N GLU A 79 4.21 4.72 -1.97
CA GLU A 79 5.27 4.72 -2.96
C GLU A 79 4.67 4.86 -4.36
N ALA A 80 5.32 5.63 -5.21
CA ALA A 80 4.95 5.79 -6.61
C ALA A 80 6.14 6.27 -7.45
N ALA A 81 6.47 5.54 -8.49
CA ALA A 81 7.32 6.09 -9.55
C ALA A 81 6.59 7.21 -10.30
N PRO A 82 7.30 8.11 -11.02
CA PRO A 82 6.67 9.26 -11.71
C PRO A 82 5.54 8.92 -12.68
N GLN A 83 5.51 7.68 -13.19
CA GLN A 83 4.49 7.19 -14.11
C GLN A 83 3.53 6.17 -13.49
N SER A 84 3.50 6.06 -12.17
CA SER A 84 2.65 5.12 -11.47
C SER A 84 1.16 5.44 -11.62
N GLY A 85 0.34 4.40 -11.76
CA GLY A 85 -1.12 4.51 -11.72
C GLY A 85 -1.66 5.09 -10.41
N SER A 86 -0.91 5.00 -9.31
CA SER A 86 -1.27 5.61 -8.03
C SER A 86 -1.39 7.14 -8.12
N LEU A 87 -0.58 7.78 -8.98
CA LEU A 87 -0.67 9.22 -9.22
C LEU A 87 -1.97 9.60 -9.96
N ILE A 88 -2.51 8.69 -10.80
CA ILE A 88 -3.82 8.86 -11.43
C ILE A 88 -4.91 8.87 -10.36
N THR A 89 -4.84 7.92 -9.42
CA THR A 89 -5.79 7.84 -8.30
C THR A 89 -5.73 9.09 -7.41
N ALA A 90 -4.53 9.58 -7.11
CA ALA A 90 -4.34 10.81 -6.33
C ALA A 90 -4.96 12.04 -7.05
N ARG A 91 -4.76 12.18 -8.35
CA ARG A 91 -5.38 13.25 -9.14
C ARG A 91 -6.91 13.16 -9.12
N LEU A 92 -7.45 11.96 -9.34
CA LEU A 92 -8.91 11.73 -9.28
C LEU A 92 -9.47 12.07 -7.90
N ALA A 93 -8.73 11.79 -6.83
CA ALA A 93 -9.13 12.15 -5.47
C ALA A 93 -9.26 13.68 -5.32
N VAL A 94 -8.27 14.44 -5.78
CA VAL A 94 -8.34 15.92 -5.78
C VAL A 94 -9.53 16.43 -6.58
N GLU A 95 -9.74 15.92 -7.81
CA GLU A 95 -10.88 16.27 -8.65
C GLU A 95 -12.24 15.98 -7.99
N GLN A 96 -12.29 15.00 -7.09
CA GLN A 96 -13.48 14.60 -6.32
C GLN A 96 -13.57 15.28 -4.96
N GLY A 97 -12.69 16.24 -4.63
CA GLY A 97 -12.67 16.93 -3.35
C GLY A 97 -12.26 16.03 -2.18
N ARG A 98 -11.41 15.03 -2.41
CA ARG A 98 -10.86 14.13 -1.39
C ARG A 98 -9.46 14.55 -0.99
N ASP A 99 -9.10 14.30 0.26
CA ASP A 99 -7.74 14.54 0.73
C ASP A 99 -6.74 13.59 0.06
N VAL A 100 -5.53 14.10 -0.17
CA VAL A 100 -4.40 13.29 -0.64
C VAL A 100 -3.28 13.38 0.37
N PHE A 101 -2.80 12.21 0.78
CA PHE A 101 -1.70 12.02 1.72
C PHE A 101 -0.55 11.34 1.02
N ALA A 102 0.68 11.70 1.40
CA ALA A 102 1.87 11.09 0.83
C ALA A 102 2.92 10.85 1.91
N ILE A 103 3.50 9.63 1.90
CA ILE A 103 4.61 9.29 2.78
C ILE A 103 5.91 9.77 2.12
N PRO A 104 6.72 10.59 2.82
CA PRO A 104 8.01 11.01 2.32
C PRO A 104 8.97 9.82 2.28
N GLY A 105 10.01 9.92 1.47
CA GLY A 105 11.05 8.90 1.39
C GLY A 105 12.37 9.47 0.93
N SER A 106 13.35 8.60 0.70
CA SER A 106 14.67 9.05 0.24
C SER A 106 14.59 9.77 -1.10
N ILE A 107 15.24 10.92 -1.21
CA ILE A 107 15.36 11.68 -2.46
C ILE A 107 16.07 10.90 -3.57
N HIS A 108 16.80 9.85 -3.22
CA HIS A 108 17.49 8.97 -4.16
C HIS A 108 16.64 7.79 -4.62
N SER A 109 15.50 7.52 -3.95
CA SER A 109 14.59 6.45 -4.34
C SER A 109 13.70 6.86 -5.54
N PRO A 110 13.70 6.10 -6.63
CA PRO A 110 12.76 6.34 -7.73
C PRO A 110 11.30 6.27 -7.31
N LEU A 111 10.97 5.43 -6.32
CA LEU A 111 9.60 5.24 -5.82
C LEU A 111 9.11 6.37 -4.93
N SER A 112 10.02 7.20 -4.40
CA SER A 112 9.66 8.38 -3.62
C SER A 112 9.43 9.63 -4.46
N LYS A 113 9.76 9.59 -5.76
CA LYS A 113 9.59 10.75 -6.65
C LYS A 113 8.12 11.14 -6.84
N GLY A 114 7.22 10.16 -6.89
CA GLY A 114 5.78 10.40 -6.93
C GLY A 114 5.24 11.07 -5.68
N PRO A 115 5.43 10.51 -4.47
CA PRO A 115 5.11 11.15 -3.20
C PRO A 115 5.66 12.56 -3.05
N HIS A 116 6.95 12.77 -3.38
CA HIS A 116 7.56 14.11 -3.32
C HIS A 116 6.90 15.11 -4.27
N ARG A 117 6.48 14.66 -5.47
CA ARG A 117 5.71 15.51 -6.38
C ARG A 117 4.35 15.85 -5.78
N LEU A 118 3.62 14.87 -5.27
CA LEU A 118 2.32 15.10 -4.65
C LEU A 118 2.41 16.09 -3.48
N ILE A 119 3.42 15.97 -2.62
CA ILE A 119 3.65 16.90 -1.50
C ILE A 119 3.89 18.33 -2.03
N ARG A 120 4.70 18.50 -3.06
CA ARG A 120 4.91 19.82 -3.71
C ARG A 120 3.65 20.39 -4.34
N ASP A 121 2.78 19.50 -4.83
CA ASP A 121 1.51 19.87 -5.46
C ASP A 121 0.38 20.10 -4.41
N GLY A 122 0.69 20.00 -3.10
CA GLY A 122 -0.21 20.30 -1.98
C GLY A 122 -0.79 19.08 -1.25
N ALA A 123 -0.36 17.87 -1.57
CA ALA A 123 -0.72 16.70 -0.75
C ALA A 123 -0.10 16.81 0.65
N LYS A 124 -0.83 16.35 1.65
CA LYS A 124 -0.38 16.38 3.04
C LYS A 124 0.71 15.33 3.27
N LEU A 125 1.87 15.76 3.77
CA LEU A 125 2.90 14.85 4.23
C LEU A 125 2.43 14.17 5.52
N VAL A 126 2.52 12.84 5.56
CA VAL A 126 2.18 12.04 6.74
C VAL A 126 3.27 11.00 7.00
N GLU A 127 3.56 10.77 8.26
CA GLU A 127 4.55 9.79 8.71
C GLU A 127 3.88 8.65 9.49
N THR A 128 2.71 8.93 10.08
CA THR A 128 1.97 7.99 10.92
C THR A 128 0.50 7.90 10.50
N ALA A 129 -0.16 6.82 10.93
CA ALA A 129 -1.62 6.70 10.75
C ALA A 129 -2.38 7.77 11.54
N GLN A 130 -1.82 8.24 12.66
CA GLN A 130 -2.42 9.31 13.47
C GLN A 130 -2.49 10.63 12.70
N ASP A 131 -1.49 10.96 11.89
CA ASP A 131 -1.50 12.17 11.05
C ASP A 131 -2.68 12.15 10.09
N VAL A 132 -2.94 10.98 9.47
CA VAL A 132 -4.10 10.80 8.57
C VAL A 132 -5.42 10.99 9.33
N LEU A 133 -5.55 10.42 10.54
CA LEU A 133 -6.77 10.54 11.33
C LEU A 133 -7.04 11.99 11.74
N VAL A 134 -6.02 12.70 12.18
CA VAL A 134 -6.12 14.12 12.56
C VAL A 134 -6.59 14.95 11.37
N GLU A 135 -5.98 14.77 10.22
CA GLU A 135 -6.34 15.50 9.00
C GLU A 135 -7.77 15.20 8.50
N LEU A 136 -8.23 13.96 8.70
CA LEU A 136 -9.61 13.57 8.37
C LEU A 136 -10.64 13.98 9.43
N GLY A 137 -10.22 14.64 10.53
CA GLY A 137 -11.08 14.99 11.65
C GLY A 137 -11.65 13.78 12.37
N LEU A 138 -10.94 12.67 12.35
CA LEU A 138 -11.32 11.42 13.04
C LEU A 138 -10.64 11.41 14.41
N SER A 139 -11.41 11.63 15.46
CA SER A 139 -10.94 11.50 16.84
C SER A 139 -10.79 10.02 17.18
N GLY A 140 -9.56 9.51 17.13
CA GLY A 140 -9.21 8.15 17.51
C GLY A 140 -7.73 8.07 17.83
N THR A 141 -7.36 7.47 18.94
CA THR A 141 -5.98 7.03 19.15
C THR A 141 -5.80 5.74 18.38
N VAL A 142 -4.91 5.75 17.41
CA VAL A 142 -4.33 4.50 16.91
C VAL A 142 -3.48 3.98 18.07
N GLY A 143 -4.05 3.10 18.88
CA GLY A 143 -3.23 2.35 19.82
C GLY A 143 -2.09 1.69 19.03
N PRO A 144 -0.86 1.64 19.58
CA PRO A 144 0.19 0.88 18.94
C PRO A 144 -0.36 -0.53 18.74
N ARG A 145 -0.65 -0.89 17.49
CA ARG A 145 -0.74 -2.29 17.15
C ARG A 145 0.67 -2.81 17.42
N THR A 146 0.84 -3.47 18.54
CA THR A 146 1.94 -4.41 18.67
C THR A 146 1.71 -5.37 17.50
N VAL A 147 2.40 -5.13 16.39
CA VAL A 147 2.77 -6.23 15.52
C VAL A 147 3.58 -7.07 16.49
N ASP A 148 2.99 -8.14 17.00
CA ASP A 148 3.78 -9.15 17.67
C ASP A 148 4.95 -9.40 16.73
N PRO A 149 6.17 -9.04 17.10
CA PRO A 149 7.31 -9.47 16.31
C PRO A 149 7.12 -10.97 16.38
N ALA A 150 6.85 -11.58 15.22
CA ALA A 150 6.68 -13.02 15.10
C ALA A 150 7.59 -13.65 16.15
N SER A 151 6.96 -14.34 17.11
CA SER A 151 7.63 -14.93 18.29
C SER A 151 9.08 -15.21 17.94
N PRO A 152 10.09 -14.83 18.73
CA PRO A 152 11.46 -15.06 18.38
C PRO A 152 11.65 -16.58 18.25
N ALA A 153 11.16 -17.15 17.18
CA ALA A 153 11.67 -18.37 16.63
C ALA A 153 13.14 -18.06 16.45
N GLU A 154 13.97 -18.64 17.30
CA GLU A 154 15.43 -18.56 17.39
C GLU A 154 16.01 -17.76 16.24
N ALA A 155 16.30 -16.49 16.52
CA ALA A 155 16.74 -15.58 15.46
C ALA A 155 18.08 -16.16 14.95
N ASP A 156 18.03 -16.79 13.80
CA ASP A 156 19.22 -17.31 13.12
C ASP A 156 20.26 -16.20 13.15
N PRO A 157 21.41 -16.38 13.84
CA PRO A 157 22.40 -15.35 14.02
C PRO A 157 22.90 -14.77 12.67
N VAL A 158 22.82 -15.55 11.59
CA VAL A 158 23.14 -15.11 10.23
C VAL A 158 22.08 -14.10 9.76
N ARG A 159 20.80 -14.37 10.01
CA ARG A 159 19.71 -13.46 9.64
C ARG A 159 19.80 -12.13 10.39
N VAL A 160 20.09 -12.15 11.68
CA VAL A 160 20.28 -10.92 12.47
C VAL A 160 21.44 -10.11 11.92
N ARG A 161 22.60 -10.74 11.67
CA ARG A 161 23.79 -10.10 11.12
C ARG A 161 23.55 -9.50 9.73
N LEU A 162 22.76 -10.17 8.88
CA LEU A 162 22.36 -9.66 7.58
C LEU A 162 21.45 -8.43 7.72
N LEU A 163 20.44 -8.48 8.58
CA LEU A 163 19.52 -7.35 8.80
C LEU A 163 20.24 -6.12 9.36
N GLU A 164 21.17 -6.30 10.29
CA GLU A 164 22.01 -5.22 10.82
C GLU A 164 22.90 -4.61 9.73
N ALA A 165 23.51 -5.46 8.90
CA ALA A 165 24.37 -5.02 7.79
C ALA A 165 23.63 -4.31 6.67
N MET A 166 22.35 -4.66 6.45
CA MET A 166 21.47 -3.97 5.49
C MET A 166 21.10 -2.56 5.93
N GLY A 167 20.91 -2.32 7.22
CA GLY A 167 20.42 -1.04 7.71
C GLY A 167 19.02 -0.71 7.19
N ARG A 168 18.73 0.58 6.91
CA ARG A 168 17.41 1.07 6.48
C ARG A 168 17.31 1.41 4.99
N GLY A 169 18.28 1.04 4.18
CA GLY A 169 18.32 1.38 2.76
C GLY A 169 18.70 0.20 1.87
N PRO A 170 18.48 0.29 0.57
CA PRO A 170 18.92 -0.73 -0.37
C PRO A 170 20.44 -0.85 -0.34
N VAL A 171 20.93 -2.08 -0.21
CA VAL A 171 22.36 -2.42 -0.20
C VAL A 171 22.58 -3.49 -1.26
N ASP A 172 23.62 -3.34 -2.07
CA ASP A 172 24.00 -4.35 -3.04
C ASP A 172 24.69 -5.56 -2.36
N LEU A 173 24.71 -6.67 -3.07
CA LEU A 173 25.21 -7.94 -2.55
C LEU A 173 26.69 -7.86 -2.15
N ASP A 174 27.51 -7.22 -2.97
CA ASP A 174 28.98 -7.12 -2.74
C ASP A 174 29.26 -6.34 -1.44
N ARG A 175 28.49 -5.30 -1.20
CA ARG A 175 28.56 -4.52 0.05
C ARG A 175 28.11 -5.32 1.26
N LEU A 176 27.04 -6.15 1.10
CA LEU A 176 26.60 -7.05 2.17
C LEU A 176 27.66 -8.09 2.51
N VAL A 177 28.24 -8.74 1.50
CA VAL A 177 29.34 -9.68 1.66
C VAL A 177 30.53 -9.00 2.40
N GLY A 178 30.92 -7.80 1.96
CA GLY A 178 32.00 -7.04 2.61
C GLY A 178 31.73 -6.67 4.07
N ARG A 179 30.47 -6.37 4.43
CA ARG A 179 30.07 -6.01 5.80
C ARG A 179 29.86 -7.23 6.72
N THR A 180 29.40 -8.33 6.16
CA THR A 180 29.05 -9.52 6.94
C THR A 180 30.14 -10.57 6.95
N GLY A 181 31.03 -10.57 5.96
CA GLY A 181 32.01 -11.64 5.77
C GLY A 181 31.40 -12.99 5.39
N LEU A 182 30.11 -13.02 5.01
CA LEU A 182 29.43 -14.22 4.54
C LEU A 182 29.71 -14.42 3.05
N SER A 183 29.82 -15.69 2.62
CA SER A 183 29.90 -16.01 1.18
C SER A 183 28.54 -15.78 0.53
N ALA A 184 28.58 -15.34 -0.73
CA ALA A 184 27.36 -15.16 -1.54
C ALA A 184 26.69 -16.49 -1.87
#